data_b896f1319422e0cee8ea1b69955cdb5f
#
_entry.id   b896f1319422e0cee8ea1b69955cdb5f
#
_cell.length_a   1.000
_cell.length_b   1.000
_cell.length_c   1.000
_cell.angle_alpha   90.00
_cell.angle_beta   90.00
_cell.angle_gamma   90.00
#
_symmetry.space_group_name_H-M   'P 1'
#
loop_
_entity.id
_entity.type
_entity.pdbx_description
1 polymer ?
#
loop_
_entity_poly.entity_id
_entity_poly.type
_entity_poly.pdbx_seq_one_letter_code
_entity_poly.pdbx_strand_id
1 'polypeptide(L)'
;MAMITNDWLPAIQGEFKKPYYRELFQFVKEEYSRAVIYPPADDIFNAMHFTPLSEVKVLILGQDPYHNENQAHGLSFSVLPSQKEIPPSLQNIYKELQDDLGCYIPNNGYLKKWADQGVLLLNTVLTVRAHQDRKSVV
;
A
#
# COMPACT_ATOMS: atom_id res chain seq x y z
N MET A 1 -11.97 -0.32 9.23
CA MET A 1 -10.91 -1.06 8.53
C MET A 1 -11.53 -2.25 7.80
N ALA A 2 -11.28 -2.35 6.49
CA ALA A 2 -11.80 -3.47 5.72
C ALA A 2 -11.09 -4.77 6.12
N MET A 3 -11.86 -5.82 6.36
CA MET A 3 -11.32 -7.12 6.76
C MET A 3 -10.78 -7.89 5.56
N ILE A 4 -9.73 -8.67 5.77
CA ILE A 4 -9.23 -9.58 4.75
C ILE A 4 -10.17 -10.77 4.67
N THR A 5 -10.72 -11.03 3.47
CA THR A 5 -11.72 -12.08 3.27
C THR A 5 -11.31 -13.15 2.25
N ASN A 6 -10.20 -12.96 1.55
CA ASN A 6 -9.71 -13.92 0.55
C ASN A 6 -8.75 -14.95 1.18
N ASP A 7 -7.99 -15.65 0.35
CA ASP A 7 -7.09 -16.71 0.79
C ASP A 7 -5.87 -16.23 1.59
N TRP A 8 -5.67 -14.93 1.72
CA TRP A 8 -4.70 -14.39 2.68
C TRP A 8 -5.13 -14.66 4.12
N LEU A 9 -6.43 -14.68 4.40
CA LEU A 9 -6.92 -14.80 5.77
C LEU A 9 -6.43 -16.07 6.47
N PRO A 10 -6.62 -17.28 5.92
CA PRO A 10 -6.09 -18.46 6.60
C PRO A 10 -4.56 -18.45 6.76
N ALA A 11 -3.84 -17.79 5.86
CA ALA A 11 -2.38 -17.72 5.92
C ALA A 11 -1.87 -16.85 7.07
N ILE A 12 -2.59 -15.79 7.43
CA ILE A 12 -2.10 -14.81 8.41
C ILE A 12 -2.98 -14.66 9.66
N GLN A 13 -4.16 -15.30 9.70
CA GLN A 13 -5.09 -15.08 10.81
C GLN A 13 -4.52 -15.49 12.18
N GLY A 14 -3.55 -16.39 12.21
CA GLY A 14 -2.87 -16.77 13.44
C GLY A 14 -2.16 -15.62 14.12
N GLU A 15 -1.68 -14.64 13.35
CA GLU A 15 -1.03 -13.45 13.89
C GLU A 15 -2.00 -12.53 14.63
N PHE A 16 -3.28 -12.53 14.22
CA PHE A 16 -4.28 -11.65 14.82
C PHE A 16 -4.59 -12.00 16.28
N LYS A 17 -4.24 -13.18 16.72
CA LYS A 17 -4.45 -13.64 18.11
C LYS A 17 -3.27 -13.33 19.01
N LYS A 18 -2.14 -12.93 18.45
CA LYS A 18 -0.92 -12.68 19.22
C LYS A 18 -0.97 -11.33 19.93
N PRO A 19 -0.36 -11.22 21.13
CA PRO A 19 -0.38 -9.97 21.89
C PRO A 19 0.13 -8.76 21.13
N TYR A 20 1.21 -8.90 20.35
CA TYR A 20 1.77 -7.78 19.59
C TYR A 20 0.77 -7.19 18.60
N TYR A 21 -0.05 -8.06 17.98
CA TYR A 21 -1.05 -7.59 17.02
C TYR A 21 -2.16 -6.82 17.71
N ARG A 22 -2.60 -7.28 18.87
CA ARG A 22 -3.63 -6.59 19.64
C ARG A 22 -3.18 -5.20 20.06
N GLU A 23 -1.93 -5.09 20.51
CA GLU A 23 -1.35 -3.81 20.89
C GLU A 23 -1.21 -2.88 19.68
N LEU A 24 -0.72 -3.41 18.56
CA LEU A 24 -0.60 -2.66 17.32
C LEU A 24 -1.96 -2.19 16.81
N PHE A 25 -2.95 -3.07 16.79
CA PHE A 25 -4.30 -2.73 16.35
C PHE A 25 -4.90 -1.61 17.19
N GLN A 26 -4.76 -1.70 18.50
CA GLN A 26 -5.27 -0.66 19.42
C GLN A 26 -4.54 0.66 19.18
N PHE A 27 -3.24 0.63 19.01
CA PHE A 27 -2.44 1.82 18.75
C PHE A 27 -2.86 2.49 17.43
N VAL A 28 -3.00 1.73 16.36
CA VAL A 28 -3.41 2.25 15.05
C VAL A 28 -4.83 2.84 15.13
N LYS A 29 -5.74 2.16 15.80
CA LYS A 29 -7.11 2.64 15.99
C LYS A 29 -7.13 3.98 16.72
N GLU A 30 -6.32 4.14 17.76
CA GLU A 30 -6.21 5.39 18.49
C GLU A 30 -5.61 6.49 17.62
N GLU A 31 -4.62 6.17 16.80
CA GLU A 31 -4.00 7.15 15.90
C GLU A 31 -5.01 7.68 14.87
N TYR A 32 -5.85 6.82 14.30
CA TYR A 32 -6.90 7.28 13.39
C TYR A 32 -7.92 8.19 14.08
N SER A 33 -8.12 8.05 15.38
CA SER A 33 -9.03 8.92 16.13
C SER A 33 -8.43 10.28 16.48
N ARG A 34 -7.10 10.42 16.48
CA ARG A 34 -6.40 11.63 16.93
C ARG A 34 -5.77 12.44 15.81
N ALA A 35 -5.43 11.81 14.72
CA ALA A 35 -4.65 12.45 13.66
C ALA A 35 -5.16 12.03 12.29
N VAL A 36 -4.72 12.74 11.26
CA VAL A 36 -4.96 12.32 9.88
C VAL A 36 -3.90 11.28 9.52
N ILE A 37 -4.36 10.08 9.21
CA ILE A 37 -3.52 8.92 8.91
C ILE A 37 -3.77 8.49 7.46
N TYR A 38 -2.75 8.14 6.74
CA TYR A 38 -2.84 7.59 5.38
C TYR A 38 -2.30 6.17 5.32
N PRO A 39 -2.88 5.33 4.47
CA PRO A 39 -4.10 5.54 3.70
C PRO A 39 -5.35 5.52 4.59
N PRO A 40 -6.55 5.81 4.05
CA PRO A 40 -7.79 5.61 4.80
C PRO A 40 -7.87 4.18 5.35
N ALA A 41 -8.50 4.02 6.50
CA ALA A 41 -8.49 2.73 7.23
C ALA A 41 -8.95 1.54 6.38
N ASP A 42 -9.93 1.73 5.52
CA ASP A 42 -10.41 0.65 4.66
C ASP A 42 -9.44 0.26 3.55
N ASP A 43 -8.43 1.06 3.29
CA ASP A 43 -7.45 0.82 2.23
C ASP A 43 -6.15 0.18 2.72
N ILE A 44 -5.97 0.02 4.04
CA ILE A 44 -4.70 -0.45 4.63
C ILE A 44 -4.22 -1.76 3.99
N PHE A 45 -5.13 -2.70 3.76
CA PHE A 45 -4.80 -4.03 3.24
C PHE A 45 -5.11 -4.20 1.75
N ASN A 46 -5.22 -3.11 1.00
CA ASN A 46 -5.59 -3.20 -0.42
C ASN A 46 -4.62 -4.05 -1.26
N ALA A 47 -3.34 -4.07 -0.92
CA ALA A 47 -2.40 -4.94 -1.62
C ALA A 47 -2.86 -6.40 -1.58
N MET A 48 -3.32 -6.86 -0.42
CA MET A 48 -3.82 -8.22 -0.24
C MET A 48 -5.22 -8.40 -0.82
N HIS A 49 -6.08 -7.38 -0.70
CA HIS A 49 -7.43 -7.44 -1.27
C HIS A 49 -7.40 -7.58 -2.79
N PHE A 50 -6.54 -6.82 -3.45
CA PHE A 50 -6.48 -6.80 -4.92
C PHE A 50 -5.69 -7.96 -5.50
N THR A 51 -4.76 -8.54 -4.72
CA THR A 51 -3.93 -9.66 -5.18
C THR A 51 -4.03 -10.81 -4.19
N PRO A 52 -4.98 -11.74 -4.38
CA PRO A 52 -5.09 -12.92 -3.54
C PRO A 52 -3.78 -13.71 -3.50
N LEU A 53 -3.53 -14.41 -2.40
CA LEU A 53 -2.27 -15.15 -2.19
C LEU A 53 -1.97 -16.12 -3.34
N SER A 54 -2.98 -16.86 -3.79
CA SER A 54 -2.84 -17.82 -4.90
C SER A 54 -2.52 -17.18 -6.25
N GLU A 55 -2.73 -15.88 -6.39
CA GLU A 55 -2.49 -15.14 -7.65
C GLU A 55 -1.21 -14.34 -7.64
N VAL A 56 -0.49 -14.30 -6.52
CA VAL A 56 0.77 -13.55 -6.43
C VAL A 56 1.82 -14.18 -7.34
N LYS A 57 2.34 -13.38 -8.27
CA LYS A 57 3.43 -13.77 -9.17
C LYS A 57 4.72 -13.03 -8.85
N VAL A 58 4.60 -11.79 -8.41
CA VAL A 58 5.74 -10.91 -8.11
C VAL A 58 5.41 -10.10 -6.87
N LEU A 59 6.39 -9.95 -5.99
CA LEU A 59 6.33 -9.03 -4.85
C LEU A 59 7.20 -7.80 -5.15
N ILE A 60 6.58 -6.63 -5.08
CA ILE A 60 7.33 -5.37 -5.06
C ILE A 60 7.15 -4.79 -3.67
N LEU A 61 8.25 -4.72 -2.91
CA LEU A 61 8.22 -4.27 -1.54
C LEU A 61 8.65 -2.80 -1.45
N GLY A 62 7.72 -1.96 -1.02
CA GLY A 62 7.99 -0.56 -0.73
C GLY A 62 8.29 -0.36 0.75
N GLN A 63 8.50 0.87 1.17
CA GLN A 63 8.88 1.19 2.53
C GLN A 63 7.70 1.64 3.39
N ASP A 64 7.08 2.76 3.05
CA ASP A 64 5.96 3.35 3.77
C ASP A 64 5.05 4.10 2.81
N PRO A 65 3.80 4.37 3.21
CA PRO A 65 2.86 5.10 2.36
C PRO A 65 3.28 6.55 2.12
N TYR A 66 2.79 7.13 1.03
CA TYR A 66 2.91 8.57 0.81
C TYR A 66 2.14 9.33 1.89
N HIS A 67 2.67 10.48 2.29
CA HIS A 67 2.13 11.23 3.44
C HIS A 67 1.33 12.49 3.06
N ASN A 68 1.03 12.70 1.79
CA ASN A 68 0.20 13.81 1.32
C ASN A 68 -1.19 13.32 0.92
N GLU A 69 -2.14 14.26 0.89
CA GLU A 69 -3.51 13.94 0.52
C GLU A 69 -3.62 13.31 -0.87
N ASN A 70 -4.59 12.41 -1.04
CA ASN A 70 -4.95 11.78 -2.30
C ASN A 70 -3.83 10.97 -2.96
N GLN A 71 -2.83 10.54 -2.20
CA GLN A 71 -1.75 9.71 -2.72
C GLN A 71 -1.92 8.25 -2.31
N ALA A 72 -1.72 7.94 -1.02
CA ALA A 72 -1.72 6.56 -0.54
C ALA A 72 -3.11 5.92 -0.57
N HIS A 73 -3.18 4.68 -1.06
CA HIS A 73 -4.42 3.92 -1.08
C HIS A 73 -4.19 2.42 -0.83
N GLY A 74 -3.07 2.05 -0.21
CA GLY A 74 -2.78 0.68 0.19
C GLY A 74 -1.92 -0.14 -0.76
N LEU A 75 -1.46 0.44 -1.87
CA LEU A 75 -0.50 -0.19 -2.79
C LEU A 75 0.81 0.58 -2.76
N SER A 76 1.93 -0.12 -2.60
CA SER A 76 3.25 0.51 -2.63
C SER A 76 3.48 1.22 -3.97
N PHE A 77 4.13 2.37 -3.92
CA PHE A 77 4.48 3.23 -5.06
C PHE A 77 3.29 3.85 -5.81
N SER A 78 2.07 3.35 -5.61
CA SER A 78 0.88 3.77 -6.33
C SER A 78 0.25 5.00 -5.69
N VAL A 79 -0.32 5.87 -6.52
CA VAL A 79 -1.16 6.98 -6.07
C VAL A 79 -2.55 6.85 -6.66
N LEU A 80 -3.52 7.53 -6.06
CA LEU A 80 -4.90 7.53 -6.57
C LEU A 80 -4.94 8.11 -7.99
N PRO A 81 -5.89 7.66 -8.81
CA PRO A 81 -6.00 8.16 -10.19
C PRO A 81 -6.29 9.66 -10.29
N SER A 82 -6.84 10.26 -9.24
CA SER A 82 -7.06 11.70 -9.15
C SER A 82 -5.78 12.50 -8.98
N GLN A 83 -4.69 11.87 -8.59
CA GLN A 83 -3.40 12.54 -8.41
C GLN A 83 -2.74 12.76 -9.77
N LYS A 84 -2.51 14.02 -10.13
CA LYS A 84 -1.95 14.37 -11.43
C LYS A 84 -0.45 14.14 -11.52
N GLU A 85 0.27 14.32 -10.41
CA GLU A 85 1.71 14.16 -10.38
C GLU A 85 2.09 12.74 -10.03
N ILE A 86 3.04 12.20 -10.78
CA ILE A 86 3.61 10.88 -10.50
C ILE A 86 4.78 11.09 -9.53
N PRO A 87 4.77 10.43 -8.35
CA PRO A 87 5.87 10.59 -7.39
C PRO A 87 7.23 10.22 -7.99
N PRO A 88 8.31 10.86 -7.53
CA PRO A 88 9.66 10.60 -8.08
C PRO A 88 10.07 9.13 -8.05
N SER A 89 9.75 8.40 -6.98
CA SER A 89 10.08 6.97 -6.89
C SER A 89 9.40 6.16 -7.99
N LEU A 90 8.14 6.46 -8.28
CA LEU A 90 7.41 5.78 -9.35
C LEU A 90 7.89 6.24 -10.73
N GLN A 91 8.24 7.51 -10.89
CA GLN A 91 8.86 7.99 -12.14
C GLN A 91 10.11 7.20 -12.47
N ASN A 92 10.94 6.89 -11.47
CA ASN A 92 12.15 6.10 -11.66
C ASN A 92 11.83 4.67 -12.11
N ILE A 93 10.78 4.05 -11.54
CA ILE A 93 10.33 2.73 -11.96
C ILE A 93 9.83 2.76 -13.40
N TYR A 94 9.03 3.76 -13.76
CA TYR A 94 8.53 3.90 -15.13
C TYR A 94 9.66 4.11 -16.13
N LYS A 95 10.67 4.91 -15.77
CA LYS A 95 11.82 5.14 -16.61
C LYS A 95 12.60 3.84 -16.84
N GLU A 96 12.79 3.06 -15.80
CA GLU A 96 13.47 1.76 -15.91
C GLU A 96 12.71 0.81 -16.83
N LEU A 97 11.40 0.76 -16.72
CA LEU A 97 10.57 -0.05 -17.62
C LEU A 97 10.69 0.43 -19.08
N GLN A 98 10.72 1.73 -19.30
CA GLN A 98 10.89 2.30 -20.62
C GLN A 98 12.27 1.95 -21.20
N ASP A 99 13.32 2.14 -20.42
CA ASP A 99 14.70 1.91 -20.87
C ASP A 99 14.97 0.42 -21.14
N ASP A 100 14.41 -0.46 -20.32
CA ASP A 100 14.65 -1.90 -20.42
C ASP A 100 13.75 -2.58 -21.45
N LEU A 101 12.46 -2.26 -21.46
CA LEU A 101 11.44 -2.95 -22.24
C LEU A 101 10.80 -2.12 -23.34
N GLY A 102 11.13 -0.84 -23.43
CA GLY A 102 10.51 0.05 -24.41
C GLY A 102 9.06 0.40 -24.12
N CYS A 103 8.59 0.20 -22.89
CA CYS A 103 7.23 0.53 -22.50
C CYS A 103 6.97 2.03 -22.55
N TYR A 104 5.76 2.43 -22.90
CA TYR A 104 5.35 3.83 -22.77
C TYR A 104 5.19 4.19 -21.31
N ILE A 105 5.56 5.42 -20.95
CA ILE A 105 5.34 5.93 -19.60
C ILE A 105 3.88 6.32 -19.48
N PRO A 106 3.12 5.73 -18.51
CA PRO A 106 1.74 6.11 -18.30
C PRO A 106 1.60 7.56 -17.85
N ASN A 107 0.41 8.13 -18.06
CA ASN A 107 0.11 9.49 -17.63
C ASN A 107 -0.41 9.61 -16.21
N ASN A 108 -0.39 8.52 -15.45
CA ASN A 108 -0.85 8.47 -14.07
C ASN A 108 -0.02 7.49 -13.26
N GLY A 109 -0.19 7.54 -11.93
CA GLY A 109 0.54 6.67 -11.02
C GLY A 109 -0.34 5.62 -10.35
N TYR A 110 -1.49 5.27 -10.92
CA TYR A 110 -2.39 4.30 -10.33
C TYR A 110 -2.05 2.88 -10.81
N LEU A 111 -1.60 2.04 -9.88
CA LEU A 111 -1.01 0.73 -10.22
C LEU A 111 -1.94 -0.46 -10.00
N LYS A 112 -3.25 -0.23 -9.86
CA LYS A 112 -4.19 -1.35 -9.65
C LYS A 112 -4.11 -2.38 -10.78
N LYS A 113 -3.81 -1.96 -12.01
CA LYS A 113 -3.64 -2.89 -13.14
C LYS A 113 -2.48 -3.87 -12.91
N TRP A 114 -1.44 -3.44 -12.23
CA TRP A 114 -0.34 -4.36 -11.88
C TRP A 114 -0.80 -5.36 -10.83
N ALA A 115 -1.52 -4.90 -9.82
CA ALA A 115 -2.08 -5.78 -8.79
C ALA A 115 -3.02 -6.82 -9.40
N ASP A 116 -3.85 -6.42 -10.35
CA ASP A 116 -4.79 -7.31 -11.05
C ASP A 116 -4.06 -8.41 -11.84
N GLN A 117 -2.80 -8.21 -12.16
CA GLN A 117 -1.97 -9.18 -12.90
C GLN A 117 -1.11 -10.03 -11.98
N GLY A 118 -1.26 -9.92 -10.67
CA GLY A 118 -0.51 -10.73 -9.72
C GLY A 118 0.72 -10.06 -9.12
N VAL A 119 0.83 -8.75 -9.22
CA VAL A 119 1.91 -8.01 -8.55
C VAL A 119 1.43 -7.57 -7.17
N LEU A 120 2.03 -8.14 -6.13
CA LEU A 120 1.75 -7.75 -4.75
C LEU A 120 2.56 -6.51 -4.41
N LEU A 121 1.88 -5.37 -4.36
CA LEU A 121 2.49 -4.07 -4.08
C LEU A 121 2.36 -3.76 -2.58
N LEU A 122 3.30 -4.26 -1.80
CA LEU A 122 3.25 -4.20 -0.34
C LEU A 122 4.29 -3.26 0.22
N ASN A 123 3.91 -2.47 1.22
CA ASN A 123 4.87 -1.69 2.01
C ASN A 123 5.24 -2.45 3.29
N THR A 124 6.46 -2.24 3.78
CA THR A 124 6.88 -2.80 5.07
C THR A 124 6.14 -2.16 6.23
N VAL A 125 5.74 -0.90 6.08
CA VAL A 125 4.92 -0.17 7.04
C VAL A 125 3.66 0.29 6.30
N LEU A 126 2.49 0.05 6.89
CA LEU A 126 1.21 0.18 6.18
C LEU A 126 0.49 1.51 6.40
N THR A 127 0.89 2.29 7.40
CA THR A 127 0.24 3.56 7.72
C THR A 127 1.26 4.64 8.05
N VAL A 128 0.87 5.89 7.86
CA VAL A 128 1.73 7.05 8.13
C VAL A 128 0.86 8.25 8.52
N ARG A 129 1.36 9.12 9.39
CA ARG A 129 0.70 10.39 9.69
C ARG A 129 0.85 11.36 8.53
N ALA A 130 -0.20 12.16 8.29
CA ALA A 130 -0.19 13.17 7.24
C ALA A 130 1.00 14.13 7.38
N HIS A 131 1.63 14.41 6.24
CA HIS A 131 2.76 15.35 6.13
C HIS A 131 3.99 14.99 6.97
N GLN A 132 4.10 13.73 7.36
CA GLN A 132 5.26 13.23 8.10
C GLN A 132 5.85 12.02 7.38
N ASP A 133 7.14 11.85 7.55
CA ASP A 133 7.83 10.72 6.95
C ASP A 133 7.78 9.50 7.89
N ARG A 134 8.54 8.46 7.54
CA ARG A 134 8.61 7.21 8.29
C ARG A 134 8.97 7.34 9.78
N LYS A 135 9.45 8.49 10.23
CA LYS A 135 9.75 8.71 11.67
C LYS A 135 8.48 8.75 12.51
N SER A 136 7.35 9.06 11.88
CA SER A 136 6.06 9.14 12.53
C SER A 136 5.12 8.06 12.04
N VAL A 137 5.68 6.94 11.65
CA VAL A 137 4.93 5.81 11.11
C VAL A 137 4.11 5.14 12.19
N VAL A 138 2.95 4.70 11.81
CA VAL A 138 1.97 4.09 12.68
C VAL A 138 1.71 2.64 12.26
#